data_30733a23918b533135bdfd0d33228ca9
#
_entry.id   30733a23918b533135bdfd0d33228ca9
#
_cell.length_a   1.000
_cell.length_b   1.000
_cell.length_c   1.000
_cell.angle_alpha   90.00
_cell.angle_beta   90.00
_cell.angle_gamma   90.00
#
_symmetry.space_group_name_H-M   'P 1'
#
loop_
_entity.id
_entity.type
_entity.pdbx_description
1 polymer ?
#
loop_
_entity_poly.entity_id
_entity_poly.type
_entity_poly.pdbx_seq_one_letter_code
_entity_poly.pdbx_strand_id
1 'polypeptide(L)'
;MRSGFILSCESTIDLPYSYCEQREIPVLFYSYQVDGVSYEDDMGRDPEALPRFYGFLDAGKLPSTAQLNEFQYETFFDTLLQQGDVLHIAFGSGMTASVQNALLAAEALREKYPERKLIVIDSLCSSSGYGLLVDGAADLRDEGKSMDEITDWVLEKRKKVHHQFYSTELKFY
;
A
#
# COMPACT_ATOMS: atom_id res chain seq x y z
N MET A 1 11.72 11.27 20.02
CA MET A 1 10.51 11.99 19.56
C MET A 1 10.15 11.33 18.24
N ARG A 2 8.91 10.82 18.10
CA ARG A 2 8.47 10.26 16.82
C ARG A 2 8.52 11.33 15.76
N SER A 3 8.84 10.96 14.53
CA SER A 3 8.88 11.86 13.37
C SER A 3 7.53 12.58 13.21
N GLY A 4 7.56 13.85 12.87
CA GLY A 4 6.37 14.70 12.78
C GLY A 4 5.46 14.42 11.58
N PHE A 5 5.50 13.23 10.97
CA PHE A 5 4.70 12.85 9.81
C PHE A 5 4.21 11.40 9.92
N ILE A 6 3.20 11.04 9.13
CA ILE A 6 2.58 9.72 9.03
C ILE A 6 3.14 9.01 7.80
N LEU A 7 3.74 7.83 7.99
CA LEU A 7 4.08 6.91 6.90
C LEU A 7 2.87 6.00 6.67
N SER A 8 2.39 5.87 5.43
CA SER A 8 1.25 5.02 5.07
C SER A 8 1.53 4.19 3.83
N CYS A 9 0.78 3.11 3.65
CA CYS A 9 0.90 2.20 2.53
C CYS A 9 -0.45 1.56 2.17
N GLU A 10 -0.42 0.58 1.28
CA GLU A 10 -1.57 -0.22 0.86
C GLU A 10 -1.40 -1.68 1.28
N SER A 11 -2.49 -2.45 1.33
CA SER A 11 -2.47 -3.85 1.83
C SER A 11 -1.57 -4.79 1.04
N THR A 12 -1.26 -4.47 -0.21
CA THR A 12 -0.46 -5.30 -1.12
C THR A 12 1.05 -5.37 -0.80
N ILE A 13 1.46 -4.92 0.40
CA ILE A 13 2.84 -5.02 0.90
C ILE A 13 3.26 -6.43 1.33
N ASP A 14 2.33 -7.37 1.44
CA ASP A 14 2.56 -8.75 1.93
C ASP A 14 3.26 -8.83 3.30
N LEU A 15 3.03 -7.86 4.16
CA LEU A 15 3.33 -7.90 5.58
C LEU A 15 2.04 -8.14 6.37
N PRO A 16 2.09 -8.81 7.52
CA PRO A 16 0.90 -9.01 8.33
C PRO A 16 0.39 -7.67 8.88
N TYR A 17 -0.93 -7.52 9.02
CA TYR A 17 -1.53 -6.28 9.55
C TYR A 17 -0.96 -5.90 10.92
N SER A 18 -0.69 -6.88 11.78
CA SER A 18 -0.08 -6.66 13.10
C SER A 18 1.28 -5.96 13.04
N TYR A 19 2.05 -6.14 11.96
CA TYR A 19 3.27 -5.39 11.72
C TYR A 19 2.97 -3.90 11.50
N CYS A 20 2.02 -3.58 10.62
CA CYS A 20 1.63 -2.20 10.36
C CYS A 20 1.06 -1.52 11.60
N GLU A 21 0.25 -2.25 12.37
CA GLU A 21 -0.32 -1.75 13.62
C GLU A 21 0.78 -1.42 14.66
N GLN A 22 1.75 -2.32 14.88
CA GLN A 22 2.87 -2.09 15.80
C GLN A 22 3.75 -0.92 15.39
N ARG A 23 3.92 -0.70 14.09
CA ARG A 23 4.73 0.39 13.52
C ARG A 23 3.91 1.67 13.29
N GLU A 24 2.62 1.68 13.63
CA GLU A 24 1.71 2.82 13.39
C GLU A 24 1.75 3.29 11.92
N ILE A 25 1.61 2.33 11.01
CA ILE A 25 1.53 2.55 9.56
C ILE A 25 0.07 2.36 9.13
N PRO A 26 -0.70 3.43 8.87
CA PRO A 26 -2.03 3.33 8.29
C PRO A 26 -2.00 2.65 6.94
N VAL A 27 -2.97 1.75 6.71
CA VAL A 27 -3.07 0.94 5.50
C VAL A 27 -4.38 1.23 4.78
N LEU A 28 -4.29 1.46 3.47
CA LEU A 28 -5.45 1.48 2.58
C LEU A 28 -5.62 0.08 1.95
N PHE A 29 -6.80 -0.53 2.18
CA PHE A 29 -7.03 -1.92 1.81
C PHE A 29 -7.56 -2.06 0.38
N TYR A 30 -6.94 -2.95 -0.39
CA TYR A 30 -7.48 -3.45 -1.65
C TYR A 30 -8.64 -4.42 -1.41
N SER A 31 -9.38 -4.70 -2.45
CA SER A 31 -10.42 -5.73 -2.45
C SER A 31 -10.32 -6.63 -3.68
N TYR A 32 -10.87 -7.83 -3.54
CA TYR A 32 -11.07 -8.77 -4.63
C TYR A 32 -12.53 -9.24 -4.65
N GLN A 33 -12.98 -9.72 -5.79
CA GLN A 33 -14.34 -10.21 -5.98
C GLN A 33 -14.33 -11.68 -6.41
N VAL A 34 -15.25 -12.45 -5.87
CA VAL A 34 -15.55 -13.83 -6.28
C VAL A 34 -17.06 -13.96 -6.42
N ASP A 35 -17.55 -14.37 -7.59
CA ASP A 35 -18.98 -14.54 -7.89
C ASP A 35 -19.83 -13.30 -7.54
N GLY A 36 -19.30 -12.11 -7.74
CA GLY A 36 -19.98 -10.83 -7.46
C GLY A 36 -19.97 -10.41 -5.99
N VAL A 37 -19.34 -11.18 -5.10
CA VAL A 37 -19.13 -10.81 -3.68
C VAL A 37 -17.75 -10.19 -3.53
N SER A 38 -17.68 -9.02 -2.88
CA SER A 38 -16.43 -8.33 -2.59
C SER A 38 -15.85 -8.75 -1.24
N TYR A 39 -14.56 -8.99 -1.21
CA TYR A 39 -13.77 -9.31 -0.01
C TYR A 39 -12.61 -8.33 0.10
N GLU A 40 -12.35 -7.84 1.30
CA GLU A 40 -11.19 -7.01 1.57
C GLU A 40 -9.93 -7.87 1.71
N ASP A 41 -8.79 -7.37 1.23
CA ASP A 41 -7.48 -7.92 1.55
C ASP A 41 -7.12 -7.48 2.98
N ASP A 42 -7.46 -8.31 3.95
CA ASP A 42 -7.38 -7.97 5.37
C ASP A 42 -5.99 -8.18 6.01
N MET A 43 -5.00 -8.57 5.21
CA MET A 43 -3.62 -8.79 5.65
C MET A 43 -3.50 -9.79 6.82
N GLY A 44 -4.38 -10.77 6.88
CA GLY A 44 -4.37 -11.85 7.87
C GLY A 44 -4.98 -11.48 9.24
N ARG A 45 -5.82 -10.45 9.32
CA ARG A 45 -6.63 -10.16 10.53
C ARG A 45 -7.64 -11.27 10.81
N ASP A 46 -8.28 -11.78 9.76
CA ASP A 46 -9.17 -12.94 9.84
C ASP A 46 -8.38 -14.20 9.47
N PRO A 47 -8.17 -15.14 10.41
CA PRO A 47 -7.43 -16.37 10.12
C PRO A 47 -8.12 -17.26 9.08
N GLU A 48 -9.43 -17.06 8.82
CA GLU A 48 -10.17 -17.80 7.81
C GLU A 48 -10.10 -17.16 6.42
N ALA A 49 -9.53 -15.95 6.27
CA ALA A 49 -9.47 -15.25 4.99
C ALA A 49 -8.68 -16.02 3.93
N LEU A 50 -7.47 -16.47 4.26
CA LEU A 50 -6.64 -17.25 3.34
C LEU A 50 -7.21 -18.64 3.03
N PRO A 51 -7.65 -19.46 4.01
CA PRO A 51 -8.33 -20.72 3.73
C PRO A 51 -9.56 -20.54 2.83
N ARG A 52 -10.36 -19.51 3.07
CA ARG A 52 -11.52 -19.16 2.24
C ARG A 52 -11.12 -18.82 0.82
N PHE A 53 -10.10 -17.99 0.65
CA PHE A 53 -9.59 -17.59 -0.67
C PHE A 53 -9.09 -18.80 -1.48
N TYR A 54 -8.27 -19.66 -0.88
CA TYR A 54 -7.78 -20.86 -1.55
C TYR A 54 -8.89 -21.86 -1.82
N GLY A 55 -9.90 -21.95 -0.94
CA GLY A 55 -11.11 -22.75 -1.18
C GLY A 55 -11.88 -22.30 -2.44
N PHE A 56 -11.91 -21.02 -2.77
CA PHE A 56 -12.45 -20.54 -4.04
C PHE A 56 -11.64 -21.05 -5.23
N LEU A 57 -10.31 -20.97 -5.17
CA LEU A 57 -9.43 -21.45 -6.25
C LEU A 57 -9.58 -22.97 -6.44
N ASP A 58 -9.63 -23.75 -5.37
CA ASP A 58 -9.83 -25.21 -5.41
C ASP A 58 -11.19 -25.58 -6.02
N ALA A 59 -12.20 -24.74 -5.81
CA ALA A 59 -13.51 -24.87 -6.43
C ALA A 59 -13.57 -24.37 -7.89
N GLY A 60 -12.42 -23.96 -8.47
CA GLY A 60 -12.32 -23.48 -9.84
C GLY A 60 -12.85 -22.06 -10.07
N LYS A 61 -13.08 -21.31 -8.99
CA LYS A 61 -13.50 -19.90 -9.09
C LYS A 61 -12.27 -19.01 -9.31
N LEU A 62 -12.40 -18.02 -10.17
CA LEU A 62 -11.33 -17.07 -10.45
C LEU A 62 -11.66 -15.72 -9.79
N PRO A 63 -10.87 -15.31 -8.79
CA PRO A 63 -10.99 -13.97 -8.22
C PRO A 63 -10.62 -12.90 -9.25
N SER A 64 -11.27 -11.75 -9.17
CA SER A 64 -10.88 -10.54 -9.88
C SER A 64 -10.54 -9.44 -8.88
N THR A 65 -9.49 -8.68 -9.16
CA THR A 65 -9.08 -7.55 -8.32
C THR A 65 -9.67 -6.25 -8.85
N ALA A 66 -9.94 -5.30 -7.95
CA ALA A 66 -10.29 -3.94 -8.30
C ALA A 66 -9.17 -2.99 -7.88
N GLN A 67 -8.79 -2.07 -8.76
CA GLN A 67 -7.88 -1.00 -8.37
C GLN A 67 -8.57 -0.03 -7.40
N LEU A 68 -7.77 0.59 -6.53
CA LEU A 68 -8.25 1.68 -5.69
C LEU A 68 -8.58 2.91 -6.55
N ASN A 69 -9.72 3.53 -6.30
CA ASN A 69 -10.16 4.72 -7.01
C ASN A 69 -9.78 6.00 -6.27
N GLU A 70 -9.91 7.14 -6.94
CA GLU A 70 -9.56 8.46 -6.42
C GLU A 70 -10.30 8.77 -5.10
N PHE A 71 -11.60 8.49 -5.03
CA PHE A 71 -12.41 8.75 -3.83
C PHE A 71 -11.93 7.97 -2.59
N GLN A 72 -11.47 6.72 -2.78
CA GLN A 72 -10.91 5.92 -1.69
C GLN A 72 -9.61 6.55 -1.17
N TYR A 73 -8.74 7.01 -2.06
CA TYR A 73 -7.52 7.73 -1.67
C TYR A 73 -7.82 9.08 -1.04
N GLU A 74 -8.74 9.87 -1.58
CA GLU A 74 -9.15 11.14 -0.97
C GLU A 74 -9.63 10.93 0.47
N THR A 75 -10.54 9.97 0.68
CA THR A 75 -11.07 9.66 2.02
C THR A 75 -9.97 9.24 2.98
N PHE A 76 -9.05 8.40 2.52
CA PHE A 76 -7.94 7.92 3.32
C PHE A 76 -6.96 9.05 3.68
N PHE A 77 -6.50 9.80 2.68
CA PHE A 77 -5.57 10.90 2.90
C PHE A 77 -6.18 12.04 3.71
N ASP A 78 -7.46 12.35 3.50
CA ASP A 78 -8.19 13.35 4.28
C ASP A 78 -8.14 13.04 5.79
N THR A 79 -8.37 11.78 6.14
CA THR A 79 -8.29 11.30 7.53
C THR A 79 -6.89 11.47 8.12
N LEU A 80 -5.85 11.23 7.33
CA LEU A 80 -4.46 11.33 7.79
C LEU A 80 -3.99 12.79 7.88
N LEU A 81 -4.33 13.62 6.89
CA LEU A 81 -3.92 15.02 6.82
C LEU A 81 -4.49 15.87 7.97
N GLN A 82 -5.63 15.48 8.53
CA GLN A 82 -6.15 16.09 9.76
C GLN A 82 -5.20 15.89 10.95
N GLN A 83 -4.38 14.86 10.93
CA GLN A 83 -3.48 14.49 12.02
C GLN A 83 -2.03 14.97 11.79
N GLY A 84 -1.56 15.05 10.55
CA GLY A 84 -0.19 15.44 10.25
C GLY A 84 0.15 15.41 8.75
N ASP A 85 1.41 15.66 8.44
CA ASP A 85 1.97 15.44 7.11
C ASP A 85 1.99 13.95 6.78
N VAL A 86 1.90 13.60 5.50
CA VAL A 86 1.76 12.20 5.06
C VAL A 86 2.80 11.86 3.99
N LEU A 87 3.53 10.78 4.22
CA LEU A 87 4.32 10.08 3.20
C LEU A 87 3.62 8.76 2.87
N HIS A 88 3.09 8.65 1.68
CA HIS A 88 2.44 7.44 1.19
C HIS A 88 3.31 6.74 0.16
N ILE A 89 3.66 5.50 0.43
CA ILE A 89 4.33 4.64 -0.55
C ILE A 89 3.25 3.78 -1.19
N ALA A 90 3.05 3.94 -2.50
CA ALA A 90 1.98 3.29 -3.26
C ALA A 90 2.48 2.01 -3.97
N PHE A 91 1.58 1.08 -4.21
CA PHE A 91 1.81 -0.11 -5.03
C PHE A 91 2.29 0.27 -6.43
N GLY A 92 3.21 -0.51 -7.00
CA GLY A 92 3.91 -0.16 -8.22
C GLY A 92 3.02 0.02 -9.44
N SER A 93 3.24 1.10 -10.19
CA SER A 93 2.49 1.48 -11.40
C SER A 93 2.58 0.45 -12.53
N GLY A 94 3.57 -0.44 -12.50
CA GLY A 94 3.67 -1.57 -13.44
C GLY A 94 2.61 -2.65 -13.21
N MET A 95 1.95 -2.67 -12.06
CA MET A 95 0.94 -3.66 -11.69
C MET A 95 -0.48 -3.10 -11.72
N THR A 96 -0.66 -1.81 -11.45
CA THR A 96 -1.97 -1.18 -11.31
C THR A 96 -1.91 0.30 -11.68
N ALA A 97 -3.03 0.87 -12.12
CA ALA A 97 -3.17 2.32 -12.30
C ALA A 97 -3.54 3.05 -10.99
N SER A 98 -3.66 2.36 -9.86
CA SER A 98 -4.08 2.97 -8.59
C SER A 98 -3.21 4.14 -8.15
N VAL A 99 -1.90 4.10 -8.41
CA VAL A 99 -0.99 5.21 -8.08
C VAL A 99 -1.39 6.52 -8.77
N GLN A 100 -1.97 6.47 -9.98
CA GLN A 100 -2.47 7.68 -10.66
C GLN A 100 -3.66 8.27 -9.89
N ASN A 101 -4.56 7.42 -9.38
CA ASN A 101 -5.68 7.85 -8.55
C ASN A 101 -5.18 8.44 -7.21
N ALA A 102 -4.12 7.87 -6.63
CA ALA A 102 -3.49 8.43 -5.43
C ALA A 102 -2.90 9.83 -5.68
N LEU A 103 -2.26 10.04 -6.83
CA LEU A 103 -1.69 11.34 -7.22
C LEU A 103 -2.78 12.38 -7.49
N LEU A 104 -3.89 12.00 -8.14
CA LEU A 104 -5.06 12.88 -8.35
C LEU A 104 -5.69 13.28 -7.01
N ALA A 105 -5.92 12.32 -6.12
CA ALA A 105 -6.43 12.57 -4.78
C ALA A 105 -5.51 13.52 -3.98
N ALA A 106 -4.19 13.32 -4.08
CA ALA A 106 -3.22 14.19 -3.41
C ALA A 106 -3.28 15.63 -3.95
N GLU A 107 -3.46 15.80 -5.27
CA GLU A 107 -3.60 17.13 -5.87
C GLU A 107 -4.89 17.82 -5.41
N ALA A 108 -6.02 17.11 -5.41
CA ALA A 108 -7.31 17.64 -4.95
C ALA A 108 -7.26 18.11 -3.48
N LEU A 109 -6.51 17.41 -2.63
CA LEU A 109 -6.42 17.74 -1.21
C LEU A 109 -5.45 18.90 -0.90
N ARG A 110 -4.60 19.34 -1.82
CA ARG A 110 -3.68 20.47 -1.60
C ARG A 110 -4.40 21.76 -1.28
N GLU A 111 -5.52 22.04 -1.94
CA GLU A 111 -6.30 23.25 -1.69
C GLU A 111 -6.96 23.20 -0.30
N LYS A 112 -7.38 22.02 0.13
CA LYS A 112 -8.02 21.81 1.41
C LYS A 112 -7.03 21.87 2.59
N TYR A 113 -5.78 21.44 2.37
CA TYR A 113 -4.74 21.35 3.39
C TYR A 113 -3.45 22.09 2.99
N PRO A 114 -3.49 23.42 2.78
CA PRO A 114 -2.33 24.17 2.26
C PRO A 114 -1.12 24.15 3.21
N GLU A 115 -1.34 23.91 4.51
CA GLU A 115 -0.29 23.84 5.54
C GLU A 115 0.26 22.42 5.73
N ARG A 116 -0.26 21.43 5.00
CA ARG A 116 0.14 20.02 5.10
C ARG A 116 0.94 19.58 3.90
N LYS A 117 1.88 18.69 4.15
CA LYS A 117 2.66 18.04 3.11
C LYS A 117 2.13 16.63 2.88
N LEU A 118 1.71 16.33 1.66
CA LEU A 118 1.36 15.00 1.21
C LEU A 118 2.28 14.60 0.07
N ILE A 119 3.10 13.57 0.28
CA ILE A 119 3.96 12.98 -0.73
C ILE A 119 3.44 11.58 -1.04
N VAL A 120 3.19 11.31 -2.32
CA VAL A 120 2.86 9.97 -2.84
C VAL A 120 4.02 9.49 -3.68
N ILE A 121 4.55 8.30 -3.38
CA ILE A 121 5.66 7.68 -4.10
C ILE A 121 5.18 6.39 -4.74
N ASP A 122 5.32 6.29 -6.06
CA ASP A 122 5.23 5.01 -6.77
C ASP A 122 6.41 4.12 -6.38
N SER A 123 6.15 2.99 -5.73
CA SER A 123 7.21 2.07 -5.31
C SER A 123 7.93 1.38 -6.47
N LEU A 124 7.32 1.30 -7.65
CA LEU A 124 7.74 0.44 -8.78
C LEU A 124 7.86 -1.05 -8.38
N CYS A 125 7.30 -1.42 -7.25
CA CYS A 125 7.43 -2.74 -6.63
C CYS A 125 6.07 -3.36 -6.35
N SER A 126 6.07 -4.66 -6.09
CA SER A 126 4.91 -5.43 -5.68
C SER A 126 5.24 -6.35 -4.52
N SER A 127 4.23 -6.83 -3.80
CA SER A 127 4.36 -7.90 -2.80
C SER A 127 5.48 -7.61 -1.79
N SER A 128 6.29 -8.60 -1.46
CA SER A 128 7.40 -8.48 -0.50
C SER A 128 8.44 -7.43 -0.88
N GLY A 129 8.65 -7.14 -2.17
CA GLY A 129 9.55 -6.05 -2.60
C GLY A 129 9.00 -4.67 -2.25
N TYR A 130 7.69 -4.50 -2.33
CA TYR A 130 7.01 -3.30 -1.86
C TYR A 130 7.06 -3.22 -0.33
N GLY A 131 6.78 -4.34 0.36
CA GLY A 131 6.91 -4.43 1.81
C GLY A 131 8.30 -4.07 2.32
N LEU A 132 9.36 -4.51 1.63
CA LEU A 132 10.75 -4.17 1.97
C LEU A 132 11.03 -2.65 1.92
N LEU A 133 10.44 -1.93 0.96
CA LEU A 133 10.56 -0.47 0.91
C LEU A 133 9.82 0.21 2.05
N VAL A 134 8.61 -0.27 2.38
CA VAL A 134 7.83 0.27 3.50
C VAL A 134 8.52 0.00 4.83
N ASP A 135 9.07 -1.20 5.02
CA ASP A 135 9.82 -1.59 6.21
C ASP A 135 11.06 -0.69 6.41
N GLY A 136 11.90 -0.55 5.38
CA GLY A 136 13.07 0.32 5.45
C GLY A 136 12.72 1.80 5.67
N ALA A 137 11.62 2.29 5.07
CA ALA A 137 11.13 3.65 5.33
C ALA A 137 10.67 3.82 6.79
N ALA A 138 10.03 2.79 7.36
CA ALA A 138 9.62 2.77 8.76
C ALA A 138 10.82 2.76 9.71
N ASP A 139 11.87 2.01 9.39
CA ASP A 139 13.11 2.01 10.18
C ASP A 139 13.75 3.40 10.21
N LEU A 140 13.90 4.04 9.05
CA LEU A 140 14.44 5.39 8.95
C LEU A 140 13.59 6.42 9.70
N ARG A 141 12.25 6.28 9.65
CA ARG A 141 11.36 7.13 10.42
C ARG A 141 11.59 6.97 11.93
N ASP A 142 11.73 5.74 12.39
CA ASP A 142 11.93 5.43 13.80
C ASP A 142 13.34 5.85 14.30
N GLU A 143 14.32 5.91 13.38
CA GLU A 143 15.64 6.53 13.59
C GLU A 143 15.58 8.07 13.62
N GLY A 144 14.42 8.69 13.34
CA GLY A 144 14.22 10.13 13.37
C GLY A 144 14.59 10.87 12.10
N LYS A 145 14.70 10.16 10.98
CA LYS A 145 14.91 10.78 9.66
C LYS A 145 13.71 11.63 9.26
N SER A 146 13.98 12.69 8.55
CA SER A 146 12.93 13.56 7.99
C SER A 146 12.18 12.89 6.84
N MET A 147 10.98 13.38 6.57
CA MET A 147 10.15 12.91 5.45
C MET A 147 10.87 13.06 4.10
N ASP A 148 11.65 14.13 3.91
CA ASP A 148 12.40 14.36 2.68
C ASP A 148 13.58 13.37 2.54
N GLU A 149 14.34 13.10 3.60
CA GLU A 149 15.40 12.08 3.59
C GLU A 149 14.87 10.69 3.25
N ILE A 150 13.68 10.33 3.79
CA ILE A 150 13.05 9.04 3.51
C ILE A 150 12.50 9.01 2.08
N THR A 151 11.94 10.11 1.60
CA THR A 151 11.50 10.25 0.20
C THR A 151 12.65 9.96 -0.75
N ASP A 152 13.79 10.63 -0.55
CA ASP A 152 14.99 10.45 -1.37
C ASP A 152 15.51 9.00 -1.32
N TRP A 153 15.51 8.41 -0.11
CA TRP A 153 15.92 7.02 0.08
C TRP A 153 15.00 6.05 -0.68
N VAL A 154 13.68 6.20 -0.58
CA VAL A 154 12.71 5.34 -1.30
C VAL A 154 12.89 5.49 -2.82
N LEU A 155 13.01 6.72 -3.32
CA LEU A 155 13.22 7.01 -4.76
C LEU A 155 14.51 6.38 -5.31
N GLU A 156 15.57 6.31 -4.50
CA GLU A 156 16.81 5.61 -4.86
C GLU A 156 16.64 4.09 -4.80
N LYS A 157 16.09 3.57 -3.69
CA LYS A 157 16.06 2.13 -3.41
C LYS A 157 15.04 1.37 -4.26
N ARG A 158 13.90 1.97 -4.62
CA ARG A 158 12.86 1.32 -5.44
C ARG A 158 13.40 0.76 -6.77
N LYS A 159 14.46 1.35 -7.31
CA LYS A 159 15.12 0.88 -8.55
C LYS A 159 16.12 -0.27 -8.32
N LYS A 160 16.41 -0.60 -7.06
CA LYS A 160 17.37 -1.64 -6.66
C LYS A 160 16.69 -2.87 -6.08
N VAL A 161 15.37 -2.84 -5.95
CA VAL A 161 14.59 -4.01 -5.52
C VAL A 161 14.41 -4.95 -6.69
N HIS A 162 14.84 -6.20 -6.52
CA HIS A 162 14.69 -7.25 -7.51
C HIS A 162 13.62 -8.24 -7.07
N HIS A 163 12.63 -8.47 -7.94
CA HIS A 163 11.55 -9.42 -7.70
C HIS A 163 11.88 -10.74 -8.39
N GLN A 164 11.75 -11.83 -7.66
CA GLN A 164 11.86 -13.19 -8.19
C GLN A 164 10.59 -13.95 -7.81
N PHE A 165 9.95 -14.54 -8.79
CA PHE A 165 8.79 -15.40 -8.58
C PHE A 165 8.91 -16.65 -9.43
N TYR A 166 8.21 -17.70 -9.04
CA TYR A 166 8.08 -18.91 -9.81
C TYR A 166 6.63 -19.39 -9.81
N SER A 167 6.26 -20.15 -10.82
CA SER A 167 4.94 -20.76 -10.91
C SER A 167 5.11 -22.26 -11.21
N THR A 168 4.28 -23.07 -10.57
CA THR A 168 4.21 -24.51 -10.84
C THR A 168 3.28 -24.83 -12.01
N GLU A 169 2.41 -23.88 -12.41
CA GLU A 169 1.46 -24.05 -13.50
C GLU A 169 1.46 -22.82 -14.40
N LEU A 170 1.58 -23.02 -15.70
CA LEU A 170 1.58 -21.95 -16.70
C LEU A 170 0.19 -21.57 -17.21
N LYS A 171 -0.86 -22.28 -16.81
CA LYS A 171 -2.24 -22.07 -17.32
C LYS A 171 -2.84 -20.71 -16.93
N PHE A 172 -2.19 -19.99 -16.01
CA PHE A 172 -2.64 -18.68 -15.53
C PHE A 172 -1.86 -17.49 -16.11
N TYR A 173 -0.96 -17.76 -17.09
CA TYR A 173 -0.13 -16.75 -17.76
C TYR A 173 -0.37 -16.70 -19.25
#